data_7ad76d8e7a091bb70ffb9cc71ceb9336
#
_entry.id   7ad76d8e7a091bb70ffb9cc71ceb9336
#
_cell.length_a   1.000
_cell.length_b   1.000
_cell.length_c   1.000
_cell.angle_alpha   90.00
_cell.angle_beta   90.00
_cell.angle_gamma   90.00
#
_symmetry.space_group_name_H-M   'P 1'
#
loop_
_entity.id
_entity.type
_entity.pdbx_description
1 polymer ?
#
loop_
_entity_poly.entity_id
_entity_poly.type
_entity_poly.pdbx_seq_one_letter_code
_entity_poly.pdbx_strand_id
1 'polypeptide(L)'
;MELDADGRAVRLSNPDKVYFPDKGYTKKDVADYFLAVGPGILRALRDRPTTLQRFVDGVEGEFFYQKRAPKNLPDWTPTARIEFPSGRHADEMCPTELGAVLWAANLGTLTFHPWPVRRADTDHPDELRIDLDPQPGTDYADAVRAAHELRSVLDDHGLRGWPKTSGGRGLHVFVPIVPEWTFTQVRRAAIAAGRELERRMPDRVTTAWWKEERGERIFVDYNQTARDRTIASAYSVRPFPHAPVSAPLRWDEVDDVEPRDFDIRTMPRRFAEVGDLHADMDEHAFRLDGLLELARRDEHEHELGDLPYPPEYPKMPGEPKRVQPSRARKEDEGGTA
;
A
#
# COMPACT_ATOMS: atom_id res chain seq x y z
N MET A 1 21.59 -11.38 18.17
CA MET A 1 21.35 -12.77 17.76
C MET A 1 21.35 -12.88 16.25
N GLU A 2 21.40 -14.08 15.72
CA GLU A 2 21.20 -14.33 14.27
C GLU A 2 19.90 -15.07 14.06
N LEU A 3 19.23 -14.75 12.96
CA LEU A 3 18.01 -15.40 12.49
C LEU A 3 18.34 -16.11 11.18
N ASP A 4 17.80 -17.29 10.98
CA ASP A 4 17.90 -18.00 9.70
C ASP A 4 16.71 -17.63 8.81
N ALA A 5 17.00 -17.07 7.65
CA ALA A 5 16.03 -16.71 6.62
C ALA A 5 16.26 -17.60 5.39
N ASP A 6 15.71 -18.79 5.38
CA ASP A 6 15.85 -19.78 4.29
C ASP A 6 17.33 -20.08 3.95
N GLY A 7 18.16 -20.30 4.98
CA GLY A 7 19.60 -20.57 4.86
C GLY A 7 20.49 -19.33 4.84
N ARG A 8 19.90 -18.14 4.90
CA ARG A 8 20.66 -16.89 5.06
C ARG A 8 20.63 -16.41 6.51
N ALA A 9 21.82 -16.32 7.13
CA ALA A 9 21.95 -15.74 8.47
C ALA A 9 21.77 -14.21 8.42
N VAL A 10 20.82 -13.69 9.17
CA VAL A 10 20.55 -12.26 9.30
C VAL A 10 20.71 -11.82 10.74
N ARG A 11 21.56 -10.82 10.98
CA ARG A 11 21.78 -10.28 12.33
C ARG A 11 20.56 -9.49 12.81
N LEU A 12 20.07 -9.81 14.00
CA LEU A 12 19.09 -9.00 14.74
C LEU A 12 19.78 -8.33 15.94
N SER A 13 19.86 -7.01 15.91
CA SER A 13 20.38 -6.19 17.01
C SER A 13 19.26 -5.79 17.96
N ASN A 14 19.57 -5.69 19.27
CA ASN A 14 18.61 -5.28 20.31
C ASN A 14 17.27 -6.04 20.23
N PRO A 15 17.28 -7.38 20.27
CA PRO A 15 16.06 -8.19 20.07
C PRO A 15 14.97 -7.87 21.12
N ASP A 16 15.36 -7.53 22.34
CA ASP A 16 14.47 -7.27 23.47
C ASP A 16 13.92 -5.83 23.50
N LYS A 17 14.31 -4.98 22.53
CA LYS A 17 13.79 -3.63 22.44
C LYS A 17 12.27 -3.67 22.20
N VAL A 18 11.51 -3.07 23.12
CA VAL A 18 10.04 -3.01 23.02
C VAL A 18 9.65 -2.10 21.87
N TYR A 19 8.87 -2.63 20.94
CA TYR A 19 8.36 -1.91 19.75
C TYR A 19 6.90 -1.50 19.90
N PHE A 20 6.10 -2.31 20.63
CA PHE A 20 4.69 -2.04 20.89
C PHE A 20 4.46 -2.11 22.42
N PRO A 21 4.58 -0.97 23.13
CA PRO A 21 4.54 -0.94 24.59
C PRO A 21 3.24 -1.51 25.17
N ASP A 22 2.09 -1.19 24.58
CA ASP A 22 0.77 -1.65 25.04
C ASP A 22 0.64 -3.17 25.10
N LYS A 23 1.37 -3.89 24.24
CA LYS A 23 1.37 -5.34 24.13
C LYS A 23 2.65 -5.99 24.68
N GLY A 24 3.66 -5.18 24.95
CA GLY A 24 4.99 -5.65 25.32
C GLY A 24 5.71 -6.38 24.18
N TYR A 25 5.30 -6.19 22.94
CA TYR A 25 5.94 -6.85 21.80
C TYR A 25 7.28 -6.20 21.48
N THR A 26 8.27 -7.05 21.30
CA THR A 26 9.66 -6.67 21.07
C THR A 26 10.01 -6.65 19.58
N LYS A 27 11.19 -6.15 19.29
CA LYS A 27 11.77 -6.23 17.93
C LYS A 27 11.92 -7.68 17.46
N LYS A 28 12.21 -8.61 18.39
CA LYS A 28 12.26 -10.03 18.11
C LYS A 28 10.89 -10.57 17.70
N ASP A 29 9.82 -10.19 18.41
CA ASP A 29 8.46 -10.61 18.06
C ASP A 29 8.08 -10.18 16.63
N VAL A 30 8.48 -8.97 16.20
CA VAL A 30 8.28 -8.50 14.83
C VAL A 30 9.10 -9.32 13.84
N ALA A 31 10.34 -9.65 14.15
CA ALA A 31 11.19 -10.45 13.26
C ALA A 31 10.66 -11.90 13.16
N ASP A 32 10.25 -12.51 14.27
CA ASP A 32 9.63 -13.84 14.30
C ASP A 32 8.32 -13.86 13.46
N TYR A 33 7.54 -12.79 13.55
CA TYR A 33 6.35 -12.63 12.73
C TYR A 33 6.68 -12.66 11.22
N PHE A 34 7.67 -11.87 10.77
CA PHE A 34 8.05 -11.86 9.35
C PHE A 34 8.64 -13.20 8.90
N LEU A 35 9.32 -13.92 9.77
CA LEU A 35 9.73 -15.30 9.48
C LEU A 35 8.52 -16.21 9.26
N ALA A 36 7.53 -16.13 10.14
CA ALA A 36 6.36 -17.00 10.08
C ALA A 36 5.47 -16.78 8.85
N VAL A 37 5.39 -15.53 8.34
CA VAL A 37 4.63 -15.18 7.12
C VAL A 37 5.56 -14.98 5.90
N GLY A 38 6.78 -15.46 5.98
CA GLY A 38 7.87 -15.22 5.03
C GLY A 38 7.50 -15.40 3.56
N PRO A 39 6.92 -16.55 3.15
CA PRO A 39 6.54 -16.77 1.75
C PRO A 39 5.54 -15.73 1.24
N GLY A 40 4.56 -15.33 2.05
CA GLY A 40 3.51 -14.38 1.67
C GLY A 40 4.04 -12.95 1.54
N ILE A 41 4.80 -12.45 2.53
CA ILE A 41 5.36 -11.09 2.42
C ILE A 41 6.41 -11.01 1.31
N LEU A 42 7.22 -12.06 1.12
CA LEU A 42 8.20 -12.08 0.03
C LEU A 42 7.52 -12.05 -1.33
N ARG A 43 6.42 -12.82 -1.55
CA ARG A 43 5.64 -12.75 -2.79
C ARG A 43 5.17 -11.32 -3.06
N ALA A 44 4.60 -10.65 -2.04
CA ALA A 44 4.09 -9.28 -2.17
C ALA A 44 5.18 -8.25 -2.50
N LEU A 45 6.43 -8.51 -2.12
CA LEU A 45 7.56 -7.57 -2.27
C LEU A 45 8.54 -7.94 -3.39
N ARG A 46 8.46 -9.19 -3.89
CA ARG A 46 9.49 -9.73 -4.79
C ARG A 46 9.71 -8.85 -6.02
N ASP A 47 10.97 -8.46 -6.24
CA ASP A 47 11.41 -7.60 -7.34
C ASP A 47 10.71 -6.24 -7.42
N ARG A 48 10.06 -5.78 -6.33
CA ARG A 48 9.43 -4.46 -6.29
C ARG A 48 10.31 -3.45 -5.59
N PRO A 49 10.56 -2.27 -6.19
CA PRO A 49 11.12 -1.13 -5.46
C PRO A 49 10.25 -0.85 -4.24
N THR A 50 10.86 -0.78 -3.06
CA THR A 50 10.10 -0.76 -1.80
C THR A 50 10.57 0.38 -0.90
N THR A 51 9.65 1.28 -0.57
CA THR A 51 9.83 2.29 0.48
C THR A 51 9.61 1.65 1.85
N LEU A 52 10.52 1.92 2.78
CA LEU A 52 10.46 1.39 4.15
C LEU A 52 9.87 2.45 5.10
N GLN A 53 8.85 2.11 5.85
CA GLN A 53 8.37 2.92 6.97
C GLN A 53 9.03 2.42 8.26
N ARG A 54 9.96 3.20 8.78
CA ARG A 54 10.87 2.80 9.86
C ARG A 54 10.54 3.47 11.18
N PHE A 55 10.53 2.64 12.22
CA PHE A 55 10.27 2.99 13.62
C PHE A 55 11.48 2.54 14.46
N VAL A 56 12.57 3.30 14.42
CA VAL A 56 13.83 2.92 15.04
C VAL A 56 13.67 2.73 16.56
N ASP A 57 12.79 3.54 17.17
CA ASP A 57 12.55 3.57 18.61
C ASP A 57 11.18 2.97 19.03
N GLY A 58 10.59 2.14 18.15
CA GLY A 58 9.25 1.58 18.36
C GLY A 58 8.15 2.54 17.90
N VAL A 59 6.88 2.10 18.02
CA VAL A 59 5.73 2.80 17.41
C VAL A 59 5.40 4.14 18.07
N GLU A 60 5.83 4.37 19.30
CA GLU A 60 5.67 5.66 20.01
C GLU A 60 6.78 6.66 19.68
N GLY A 61 7.87 6.21 19.03
CA GLY A 61 8.97 7.06 18.60
C GLY A 61 8.72 7.75 17.27
N GLU A 62 9.66 8.59 16.87
CA GLU A 62 9.63 9.20 15.55
C GLU A 62 9.78 8.14 14.45
N PHE A 63 9.05 8.32 13.35
CA PHE A 63 9.17 7.47 12.18
C PHE A 63 9.52 8.27 10.94
N PHE A 64 10.06 7.58 9.94
CA PHE A 64 10.32 8.18 8.65
C PHE A 64 10.15 7.17 7.50
N TYR A 65 9.85 7.70 6.32
CA TYR A 65 9.84 6.93 5.09
C TYR A 65 11.22 6.97 4.44
N GLN A 66 11.82 5.80 4.28
CA GLN A 66 13.08 5.63 3.59
C GLN A 66 12.84 5.09 2.18
N LYS A 67 12.94 5.96 1.18
CA LYS A 67 12.86 5.61 -0.23
C LYS A 67 14.21 5.10 -0.74
N ARG A 68 15.26 5.88 -0.52
CA ARG A 68 16.60 5.50 -0.97
C ARG A 68 17.15 4.32 -0.19
N ALA A 69 17.69 3.33 -0.92
CA ALA A 69 18.38 2.19 -0.32
C ALA A 69 19.46 2.67 0.67
N PRO A 70 19.53 2.09 1.88
CA PRO A 70 20.56 2.42 2.85
C PRO A 70 21.97 2.12 2.31
N LYS A 71 22.96 2.89 2.73
CA LYS A 71 24.37 2.71 2.30
C LYS A 71 24.94 1.33 2.65
N ASN A 72 24.41 0.70 3.69
CA ASN A 72 24.80 -0.63 4.17
C ASN A 72 23.84 -1.72 3.70
N LEU A 73 23.11 -1.48 2.61
CA LEU A 73 22.29 -2.52 1.98
C LEU A 73 23.17 -3.70 1.61
N PRO A 74 22.79 -4.94 1.96
CA PRO A 74 23.57 -6.10 1.60
C PRO A 74 23.69 -6.26 0.07
N ASP A 75 24.87 -6.67 -0.42
CA ASP A 75 25.17 -6.80 -1.86
C ASP A 75 24.27 -7.80 -2.58
N TRP A 76 23.67 -8.73 -1.85
CA TRP A 76 22.72 -9.71 -2.38
C TRP A 76 21.28 -9.17 -2.52
N THR A 77 21.01 -7.94 -2.06
CA THR A 77 19.71 -7.31 -2.24
C THR A 77 19.77 -6.34 -3.43
N PRO A 78 19.09 -6.63 -4.54
CA PRO A 78 19.11 -5.74 -5.70
C PRO A 78 18.37 -4.45 -5.44
N THR A 79 18.65 -3.44 -6.27
CA THR A 79 17.95 -2.16 -6.29
C THR A 79 17.37 -1.87 -7.67
N ALA A 80 16.41 -0.96 -7.73
CA ALA A 80 15.92 -0.35 -8.96
C ALA A 80 15.94 1.16 -8.84
N ARG A 81 16.29 1.84 -9.92
CA ARG A 81 16.22 3.29 -10.01
C ARG A 81 14.80 3.73 -10.28
N ILE A 82 14.28 4.54 -9.38
CA ILE A 82 12.95 5.15 -9.48
C ILE A 82 13.10 6.64 -9.78
N GLU A 83 12.41 7.09 -10.81
CA GLU A 83 12.26 8.50 -11.12
C GLU A 83 10.94 9.03 -10.55
N PHE A 84 11.03 10.13 -9.79
CA PHE A 84 9.87 10.78 -9.19
C PHE A 84 9.33 11.90 -10.09
N PRO A 85 8.05 12.27 -9.97
CA PRO A 85 7.47 13.39 -10.75
C PRO A 85 8.23 14.70 -10.59
N SER A 86 9.01 14.85 -9.52
CA SER A 86 9.87 16.01 -9.27
C SER A 86 11.15 16.05 -10.12
N GLY A 87 11.41 15.06 -10.98
CA GLY A 87 12.65 14.87 -11.73
C GLY A 87 13.83 14.37 -10.88
N ARG A 88 13.61 14.06 -9.60
CA ARG A 88 14.61 13.40 -8.75
C ARG A 88 14.52 11.88 -8.92
N HIS A 89 15.59 11.19 -8.55
CA HIS A 89 15.62 9.74 -8.56
C HIS A 89 16.18 9.19 -7.24
N ALA A 90 15.81 7.96 -6.93
CA ALA A 90 16.44 7.15 -5.87
C ALA A 90 16.59 5.72 -6.35
N ASP A 91 17.65 5.06 -5.90
CA ASP A 91 17.77 3.62 -6.01
C ASP A 91 17.06 3.04 -4.77
N GLU A 92 15.94 2.33 -4.98
CA GLU A 92 15.14 1.69 -3.94
C GLU A 92 15.44 0.20 -3.88
N MET A 93 15.44 -0.38 -2.67
CA MET A 93 15.67 -1.83 -2.52
C MET A 93 14.52 -2.64 -3.10
N CYS A 94 14.87 -3.78 -3.71
CA CYS A 94 13.91 -4.73 -4.27
C CYS A 94 14.12 -6.09 -3.58
N PRO A 95 13.31 -6.47 -2.58
CA PRO A 95 13.45 -7.77 -1.93
C PRO A 95 13.28 -8.93 -2.92
N THR A 96 14.23 -9.88 -2.91
CA THR A 96 14.19 -11.11 -3.72
C THR A 96 14.26 -12.37 -2.87
N GLU A 97 14.59 -12.21 -1.60
CA GLU A 97 14.67 -13.28 -0.61
C GLU A 97 14.24 -12.76 0.77
N LEU A 98 13.83 -13.67 1.65
CA LEU A 98 13.32 -13.33 2.99
C LEU A 98 14.37 -12.60 3.85
N GLY A 99 15.64 -12.88 3.62
CA GLY A 99 16.74 -12.16 4.28
C GLY A 99 16.66 -10.65 4.12
N ALA A 100 16.21 -10.13 2.98
CA ALA A 100 16.04 -8.69 2.75
C ALA A 100 14.93 -8.09 3.62
N VAL A 101 13.84 -8.82 3.83
CA VAL A 101 12.74 -8.42 4.71
C VAL A 101 13.22 -8.37 6.17
N LEU A 102 13.91 -9.41 6.64
CA LEU A 102 14.44 -9.45 8.01
C LEU A 102 15.53 -8.40 8.25
N TRP A 103 16.39 -8.19 7.26
CA TRP A 103 17.38 -7.13 7.34
C TRP A 103 16.74 -5.74 7.48
N ALA A 104 15.68 -5.46 6.70
CA ALA A 104 14.93 -4.21 6.83
C ALA A 104 14.20 -4.12 8.18
N ALA A 105 13.61 -5.23 8.67
CA ALA A 105 13.01 -5.29 10.00
C ALA A 105 14.04 -5.02 11.10
N ASN A 106 15.29 -5.51 10.95
CA ASN A 106 16.38 -5.16 11.87
C ASN A 106 16.69 -3.66 11.89
N LEU A 107 16.46 -2.94 10.80
CA LEU A 107 16.56 -1.47 10.75
C LEU A 107 15.35 -0.73 11.33
N GLY A 108 14.36 -1.46 11.85
CA GLY A 108 13.12 -0.91 12.42
C GLY A 108 11.98 -0.74 11.42
N THR A 109 12.02 -1.41 10.29
CA THR A 109 10.91 -1.39 9.34
C THR A 109 9.75 -2.24 9.86
N LEU A 110 8.57 -1.64 9.98
CA LEU A 110 7.32 -2.31 10.27
C LEU A 110 6.46 -2.47 9.01
N THR A 111 6.33 -1.39 8.24
CA THR A 111 5.49 -1.38 7.05
C THR A 111 6.34 -1.24 5.79
N PHE A 112 6.14 -2.15 4.87
CA PHE A 112 6.75 -2.16 3.55
C PHE A 112 5.78 -1.58 2.54
N HIS A 113 6.21 -0.61 1.76
CA HIS A 113 5.41 0.10 0.77
C HIS A 113 6.00 -0.15 -0.63
N PRO A 114 5.69 -1.29 -1.27
CA PRO A 114 6.19 -1.59 -2.61
C PRO A 114 5.50 -0.74 -3.67
N TRP A 115 6.25 -0.37 -4.70
CA TRP A 115 5.68 0.17 -5.91
C TRP A 115 4.86 -0.88 -6.65
N PRO A 116 3.83 -0.50 -7.42
CA PRO A 116 3.05 -1.42 -8.26
C PRO A 116 3.78 -1.80 -9.54
N VAL A 117 5.12 -1.88 -9.51
CA VAL A 117 5.99 -2.22 -10.63
C VAL A 117 7.06 -3.21 -10.19
N ARG A 118 7.69 -3.89 -11.14
CA ARG A 118 8.87 -4.73 -10.92
C ARG A 118 10.14 -3.99 -11.32
N ARG A 119 11.30 -4.35 -10.75
CA ARG A 119 12.60 -3.73 -11.05
C ARG A 119 13.04 -3.81 -12.52
N ALA A 120 12.50 -4.79 -13.27
CA ALA A 120 12.78 -4.95 -14.68
C ALA A 120 12.11 -3.88 -15.55
N ASP A 121 10.97 -3.35 -15.09
CA ASP A 121 10.23 -2.25 -15.74
C ASP A 121 9.57 -1.39 -14.64
N THR A 122 10.10 -0.21 -14.44
CA THR A 122 9.63 0.72 -13.40
C THR A 122 8.64 1.76 -13.91
N ASP A 123 8.23 1.68 -15.17
CA ASP A 123 7.33 2.63 -15.81
C ASP A 123 5.93 2.08 -16.06
N HIS A 124 5.79 0.75 -16.11
CA HIS A 124 4.51 0.08 -16.35
C HIS A 124 4.08 -0.74 -15.13
N PRO A 125 3.02 -0.29 -14.42
CA PRO A 125 2.46 -1.04 -13.31
C PRO A 125 1.95 -2.43 -13.73
N ASP A 126 2.22 -3.43 -12.86
CA ASP A 126 1.68 -4.79 -12.96
C ASP A 126 0.54 -5.05 -11.96
N GLU A 127 0.14 -4.02 -11.19
CA GLU A 127 -0.99 -4.06 -10.26
C GLU A 127 -1.80 -2.78 -10.34
N LEU A 128 -3.13 -2.92 -10.44
CA LEU A 128 -4.10 -1.90 -10.09
C LEU A 128 -4.47 -2.07 -8.61
N ARG A 129 -4.32 -1.01 -7.81
CA ARG A 129 -4.55 -1.03 -6.36
C ARG A 129 -5.65 -0.07 -5.99
N ILE A 130 -6.75 -0.57 -5.47
CA ILE A 130 -7.89 0.25 -5.05
C ILE A 130 -7.96 0.24 -3.53
N ASP A 131 -7.99 1.41 -2.94
CA ASP A 131 -8.07 1.65 -1.50
C ASP A 131 -9.45 2.20 -1.15
N LEU A 132 -10.18 1.47 -0.30
CA LEU A 132 -11.49 1.84 0.23
C LEU A 132 -11.31 2.36 1.65
N ASP A 133 -11.27 3.70 1.80
CA ASP A 133 -10.94 4.38 3.05
C ASP A 133 -12.19 4.94 3.74
N PRO A 134 -12.62 4.36 4.89
CA PRO A 134 -13.72 4.87 5.68
C PRO A 134 -13.46 6.29 6.18
N GLN A 135 -14.35 7.22 5.86
CA GLN A 135 -14.31 8.58 6.39
C GLN A 135 -14.96 8.64 7.78
N PRO A 136 -14.82 9.74 8.55
CA PRO A 136 -15.52 9.89 9.82
C PRO A 136 -17.03 9.60 9.69
N GLY A 137 -17.58 8.77 10.56
CA GLY A 137 -18.97 8.32 10.51
C GLY A 137 -19.19 7.00 9.78
N THR A 138 -18.16 6.45 9.13
CA THR A 138 -18.18 5.11 8.51
C THR A 138 -17.16 4.17 9.15
N ASP A 139 -17.35 2.89 8.96
CA ASP A 139 -16.53 1.83 9.55
C ASP A 139 -16.08 0.76 8.52
N TYR A 140 -15.48 -0.31 9.03
CA TYR A 140 -15.04 -1.43 8.21
C TYR A 140 -16.20 -2.14 7.49
N ALA A 141 -17.36 -2.29 8.12
CA ALA A 141 -18.53 -2.92 7.51
C ALA A 141 -19.05 -2.10 6.31
N ASP A 142 -18.91 -0.76 6.34
CA ASP A 142 -19.20 0.09 5.18
C ASP A 142 -18.20 -0.16 4.05
N ALA A 143 -16.90 -0.30 4.38
CA ALA A 143 -15.87 -0.64 3.40
C ALA A 143 -16.10 -2.03 2.79
N VAL A 144 -16.56 -3.01 3.57
CA VAL A 144 -16.92 -4.35 3.08
C VAL A 144 -18.05 -4.28 2.06
N ARG A 145 -19.12 -3.52 2.35
CA ARG A 145 -20.24 -3.32 1.40
C ARG A 145 -19.75 -2.68 0.09
N ALA A 146 -18.91 -1.67 0.19
CA ALA A 146 -18.29 -1.04 -0.98
C ALA A 146 -17.37 -2.01 -1.75
N ALA A 147 -16.66 -2.89 -1.04
CA ALA A 147 -15.77 -3.88 -1.65
C ALA A 147 -16.54 -4.94 -2.46
N HIS A 148 -17.68 -5.41 -1.97
CA HIS A 148 -18.55 -6.34 -2.73
C HIS A 148 -19.08 -5.70 -4.02
N GLU A 149 -19.54 -4.45 -3.95
CA GLU A 149 -19.98 -3.75 -5.17
C GLU A 149 -18.80 -3.45 -6.10
N LEU A 150 -17.62 -3.09 -5.56
CA LEU A 150 -16.41 -2.94 -6.36
C LEU A 150 -16.04 -4.26 -7.07
N ARG A 151 -16.19 -5.40 -6.39
CA ARG A 151 -16.00 -6.71 -7.02
C ARG A 151 -16.92 -6.86 -8.23
N SER A 152 -18.20 -6.51 -8.11
CA SER A 152 -19.14 -6.55 -9.23
C SER A 152 -18.72 -5.60 -10.38
N VAL A 153 -18.26 -4.40 -10.06
CA VAL A 153 -17.70 -3.47 -11.07
C VAL A 153 -16.51 -4.09 -11.80
N LEU A 154 -15.59 -4.73 -11.06
CA LEU A 154 -14.42 -5.37 -11.65
C LEU A 154 -14.83 -6.56 -12.54
N ASP A 155 -15.74 -7.41 -12.06
CA ASP A 155 -16.26 -8.59 -12.79
C ASP A 155 -16.94 -8.16 -14.12
N ASP A 156 -17.71 -7.08 -14.14
CA ASP A 156 -18.35 -6.52 -15.34
C ASP A 156 -17.34 -6.09 -16.42
N HIS A 157 -16.11 -5.81 -16.01
CA HIS A 157 -15.01 -5.43 -16.89
C HIS A 157 -13.96 -6.55 -17.11
N GLY A 158 -14.31 -7.80 -16.72
CA GLY A 158 -13.45 -8.96 -16.90
C GLY A 158 -12.22 -8.99 -16.00
N LEU A 159 -12.26 -8.29 -14.85
CA LEU A 159 -11.19 -8.20 -13.88
C LEU A 159 -11.54 -9.00 -12.63
N ARG A 160 -10.54 -9.59 -11.98
CA ARG A 160 -10.68 -10.21 -10.67
C ARG A 160 -9.82 -9.47 -9.65
N GLY A 161 -10.42 -9.15 -8.49
CA GLY A 161 -9.74 -8.49 -7.37
C GLY A 161 -9.39 -9.46 -6.25
N TRP A 162 -8.31 -9.16 -5.53
CA TRP A 162 -7.86 -9.85 -4.30
C TRP A 162 -7.96 -8.88 -3.13
N PRO A 163 -8.87 -9.15 -2.17
CA PRO A 163 -9.09 -8.27 -1.03
C PRO A 163 -8.04 -8.50 0.06
N LYS A 164 -7.73 -7.44 0.81
CA LYS A 164 -6.99 -7.52 2.08
C LYS A 164 -7.40 -6.40 3.01
N THR A 165 -7.25 -6.59 4.33
CA THR A 165 -7.39 -5.46 5.26
C THR A 165 -6.27 -4.43 5.03
N SER A 166 -6.55 -3.17 5.28
CA SER A 166 -5.49 -2.14 5.31
C SER A 166 -4.59 -2.29 6.53
N GLY A 167 -5.02 -3.09 7.53
CA GLY A 167 -4.44 -3.13 8.87
C GLY A 167 -4.77 -1.88 9.70
N GLY A 168 -5.69 -1.06 9.20
CA GLY A 168 -6.33 0.07 9.88
C GLY A 168 -7.84 -0.12 9.85
N ARG A 169 -8.60 0.84 9.27
CA ARG A 169 -10.06 0.79 9.21
C ARG A 169 -10.61 0.40 7.83
N GLY A 170 -9.78 0.43 6.79
CA GLY A 170 -10.19 0.24 5.41
C GLY A 170 -9.85 -1.13 4.85
N LEU A 171 -10.18 -1.30 3.57
CA LEU A 171 -9.96 -2.50 2.80
C LEU A 171 -9.31 -2.12 1.46
N HIS A 172 -8.34 -2.91 1.04
CA HIS A 172 -7.69 -2.76 -0.26
C HIS A 172 -8.10 -3.91 -1.18
N VAL A 173 -8.28 -3.62 -2.45
CA VAL A 173 -8.48 -4.64 -3.49
C VAL A 173 -7.38 -4.48 -4.53
N PHE A 174 -6.58 -5.53 -4.72
CA PHE A 174 -5.51 -5.57 -5.70
C PHE A 174 -5.93 -6.37 -6.91
N VAL A 175 -5.59 -5.90 -8.10
CA VAL A 175 -5.84 -6.57 -9.38
C VAL A 175 -4.52 -6.69 -10.12
N PRO A 176 -4.00 -7.90 -10.38
CA PRO A 176 -2.83 -8.08 -11.24
C PRO A 176 -3.18 -7.72 -12.68
N ILE A 177 -2.35 -6.92 -13.32
CA ILE A 177 -2.58 -6.42 -14.69
C ILE A 177 -1.39 -6.67 -15.59
N VAL A 178 -1.63 -6.76 -16.89
CA VAL A 178 -0.55 -6.79 -17.88
C VAL A 178 0.23 -5.48 -17.79
N PRO A 179 1.58 -5.48 -17.67
CA PRO A 179 2.38 -4.27 -17.52
C PRO A 179 2.61 -3.56 -18.87
N GLU A 180 1.56 -3.08 -19.48
CA GLU A 180 1.61 -2.36 -20.77
C GLU A 180 1.05 -0.93 -20.69
N TRP A 181 0.47 -0.55 -19.55
CA TRP A 181 -0.08 0.78 -19.31
C TRP A 181 0.80 1.62 -18.42
N THR A 182 0.89 2.90 -18.74
CA THR A 182 1.58 3.89 -17.89
C THR A 182 0.81 4.13 -16.59
N PHE A 183 1.48 4.70 -15.59
CA PHE A 183 0.85 5.13 -14.33
C PHE A 183 -0.38 6.01 -14.53
N THR A 184 -0.34 6.92 -15.52
CA THR A 184 -1.49 7.78 -15.86
C THR A 184 -2.68 6.96 -16.32
N GLN A 185 -2.47 5.97 -17.18
CA GLN A 185 -3.55 5.11 -17.68
C GLN A 185 -4.12 4.21 -16.59
N VAL A 186 -3.26 3.61 -15.74
CA VAL A 186 -3.72 2.79 -14.60
C VAL A 186 -4.51 3.64 -13.61
N ARG A 187 -4.08 4.89 -13.35
CA ARG A 187 -4.83 5.82 -12.52
C ARG A 187 -6.19 6.20 -13.13
N ARG A 188 -6.27 6.40 -14.45
CA ARG A 188 -7.55 6.64 -15.15
C ARG A 188 -8.49 5.45 -15.01
N ALA A 189 -7.98 4.23 -15.10
CA ALA A 189 -8.78 3.03 -14.85
C ALA A 189 -9.30 2.97 -13.40
N ALA A 190 -8.46 3.34 -12.41
CA ALA A 190 -8.89 3.43 -11.01
C ALA A 190 -9.98 4.50 -10.80
N ILE A 191 -9.86 5.66 -11.44
CA ILE A 191 -10.88 6.72 -11.40
C ILE A 191 -12.19 6.23 -12.00
N ALA A 192 -12.16 5.55 -13.15
CA ALA A 192 -13.34 5.01 -13.79
C ALA A 192 -14.05 3.97 -12.91
N ALA A 193 -13.30 3.03 -12.33
CA ALA A 193 -13.84 2.07 -11.39
C ALA A 193 -14.45 2.74 -10.15
N GLY A 194 -13.78 3.76 -9.58
CA GLY A 194 -14.27 4.53 -8.45
C GLY A 194 -15.56 5.30 -8.75
N ARG A 195 -15.64 5.95 -9.92
CA ARG A 195 -16.85 6.65 -10.37
C ARG A 195 -18.01 5.70 -10.62
N GLU A 196 -17.74 4.54 -11.22
CA GLU A 196 -18.77 3.53 -11.42
C GLU A 196 -19.30 3.02 -10.07
N LEU A 197 -18.41 2.76 -9.12
CA LEU A 197 -18.78 2.38 -7.77
C LEU A 197 -19.61 3.49 -7.08
N GLU A 198 -19.22 4.76 -7.22
CA GLU A 198 -19.97 5.91 -6.69
C GLU A 198 -21.36 6.01 -7.35
N ARG A 199 -21.49 5.78 -8.68
CA ARG A 199 -22.80 5.74 -9.36
C ARG A 199 -23.73 4.66 -8.81
N ARG A 200 -23.19 3.48 -8.45
CA ARG A 200 -23.96 2.37 -7.88
C ARG A 200 -24.29 2.57 -6.40
N MET A 201 -23.46 3.30 -5.68
CA MET A 201 -23.58 3.54 -4.24
C MET A 201 -23.44 5.03 -3.86
N PRO A 202 -24.24 5.95 -4.42
CA PRO A 202 -23.99 7.41 -4.32
C PRO A 202 -24.05 7.95 -2.88
N ASP A 203 -24.84 7.33 -2.02
CA ASP A 203 -24.98 7.72 -0.61
C ASP A 203 -23.90 7.12 0.29
N ARG A 204 -23.09 6.18 -0.21
CA ARG A 204 -22.11 5.41 0.59
C ARG A 204 -20.68 5.53 0.13
N VAL A 205 -20.45 5.86 -1.12
CA VAL A 205 -19.12 5.91 -1.73
C VAL A 205 -18.88 7.28 -2.34
N THR A 206 -17.63 7.72 -2.37
CA THR A 206 -17.25 8.99 -2.99
C THR A 206 -15.86 8.95 -3.60
N THR A 207 -15.69 9.65 -4.72
CA THR A 207 -14.40 9.97 -5.34
C THR A 207 -13.99 11.42 -5.09
N ALA A 208 -14.71 12.16 -4.23
CA ALA A 208 -14.44 13.57 -3.96
C ALA A 208 -13.01 13.79 -3.44
N TRP A 209 -12.29 14.69 -4.12
CA TRP A 209 -10.91 15.01 -3.77
C TRP A 209 -10.78 15.68 -2.39
N TRP A 210 -11.63 16.67 -2.12
CA TRP A 210 -11.57 17.44 -0.89
C TRP A 210 -12.20 16.67 0.27
N LYS A 211 -11.48 16.58 1.39
CA LYS A 211 -11.92 15.83 2.57
C LYS A 211 -13.29 16.27 3.08
N GLU A 212 -13.53 17.55 3.01
CA GLU A 212 -14.73 18.22 3.49
C GLU A 212 -15.97 17.89 2.65
N GLU A 213 -15.77 17.44 1.41
CA GLU A 213 -16.82 17.04 0.47
C GLU A 213 -17.16 15.56 0.56
N ARG A 214 -16.33 14.76 1.27
CA ARG A 214 -16.49 13.30 1.33
C ARG A 214 -17.68 12.86 2.18
N GLY A 215 -18.05 13.66 3.21
CA GLY A 215 -19.10 13.27 4.13
C GLY A 215 -18.83 11.94 4.84
N GLU A 216 -19.88 11.30 5.30
CA GLU A 216 -19.85 9.97 5.94
C GLU A 216 -19.92 8.86 4.89
N ARG A 217 -18.90 8.79 4.02
CA ARG A 217 -18.85 7.83 2.89
C ARG A 217 -17.50 7.15 2.84
N ILE A 218 -17.42 6.07 2.09
CA ILE A 218 -16.16 5.40 1.76
C ILE A 218 -15.49 6.16 0.63
N PHE A 219 -14.28 6.64 0.88
CA PHE A 219 -13.47 7.28 -0.15
C PHE A 219 -12.70 6.25 -0.96
N VAL A 220 -12.87 6.28 -2.28
CA VAL A 220 -12.05 5.50 -3.20
C VAL A 220 -10.79 6.29 -3.51
N ASP A 221 -9.65 5.91 -2.90
CA ASP A 221 -8.39 6.60 -3.14
C ASP A 221 -7.71 6.11 -4.43
N TYR A 222 -8.15 6.66 -5.54
CA TYR A 222 -7.61 6.42 -6.88
C TYR A 222 -6.16 6.91 -7.05
N ASN A 223 -5.65 7.73 -6.15
CA ASN A 223 -4.27 8.22 -6.21
C ASN A 223 -3.24 7.20 -5.72
N GLN A 224 -3.66 6.09 -5.10
CA GLN A 224 -2.75 5.00 -4.73
C GLN A 224 -2.11 4.32 -5.96
N THR A 225 -2.70 4.50 -7.15
CA THR A 225 -2.14 4.03 -8.42
C THR A 225 -1.32 5.09 -9.16
N ALA A 226 -1.18 6.29 -8.61
CA ALA A 226 -0.38 7.34 -9.21
C ALA A 226 1.12 7.09 -9.00
N ARG A 227 1.95 7.64 -9.89
CA ARG A 227 3.41 7.59 -9.73
C ARG A 227 3.82 8.25 -8.40
N ASP A 228 4.78 7.68 -7.69
CA ASP A 228 5.25 8.10 -6.36
C ASP A 228 4.20 7.88 -5.24
N ARG A 229 3.20 7.06 -5.48
CA ARG A 229 2.28 6.60 -4.47
C ARG A 229 2.47 5.11 -4.22
N THR A 230 2.47 4.75 -2.95
CA THR A 230 2.66 3.38 -2.52
C THR A 230 1.71 3.06 -1.38
N ILE A 231 1.30 1.82 -1.29
CA ILE A 231 0.38 1.32 -0.28
C ILE A 231 1.06 0.21 0.52
N ALA A 232 0.66 0.03 1.77
CA ALA A 232 1.19 -1.04 2.62
C ALA A 232 0.97 -2.41 1.96
N SER A 233 2.04 -3.21 1.83
CA SER A 233 1.96 -4.56 1.28
C SER A 233 1.10 -5.48 2.14
N ALA A 234 0.62 -6.57 1.56
CA ALA A 234 0.15 -7.70 2.32
C ALA A 234 1.21 -8.12 3.35
N TYR A 235 0.75 -8.55 4.51
CA TYR A 235 1.58 -8.96 5.67
C TYR A 235 2.43 -7.86 6.31
N SER A 236 2.38 -6.61 5.87
CA SER A 236 3.02 -5.51 6.59
C SER A 236 2.41 -5.30 7.96
N VAL A 237 3.27 -5.10 8.97
CA VAL A 237 2.85 -4.67 10.30
C VAL A 237 2.49 -3.18 10.25
N ARG A 238 1.38 -2.81 10.89
CA ARG A 238 0.95 -1.40 10.95
C ARG A 238 1.29 -0.79 12.30
N PRO A 239 1.65 0.50 12.33
CA PRO A 239 2.15 1.16 13.55
C PRO A 239 1.01 1.61 14.48
N PHE A 240 0.11 0.70 14.82
CA PHE A 240 -0.94 0.93 15.82
C PHE A 240 -0.64 0.12 17.08
N PRO A 241 -1.13 0.54 18.28
CA PRO A 241 -0.73 -0.05 19.57
C PRO A 241 -0.88 -1.56 19.68
N HIS A 242 -1.84 -2.16 18.97
CA HIS A 242 -2.08 -3.61 19.00
C HIS A 242 -1.33 -4.41 17.91
N ALA A 243 -0.38 -3.75 17.19
CA ALA A 243 0.45 -4.34 16.15
C ALA A 243 -0.35 -5.08 15.05
N PRO A 244 -1.39 -4.45 14.46
CA PRO A 244 -2.19 -5.10 13.44
C PRO A 244 -1.39 -5.29 12.17
N VAL A 245 -1.87 -6.19 11.31
CA VAL A 245 -1.24 -6.49 10.03
C VAL A 245 -2.21 -6.30 8.88
N SER A 246 -1.68 -6.01 7.69
CA SER A 246 -2.46 -5.96 6.46
C SER A 246 -2.67 -7.39 5.95
N ALA A 247 -3.80 -7.99 6.29
CA ALA A 247 -4.09 -9.40 6.10
C ALA A 247 -4.80 -9.67 4.76
N PRO A 248 -4.26 -10.53 3.88
CA PRO A 248 -4.99 -11.09 2.75
C PRO A 248 -6.25 -11.83 3.18
N LEU A 249 -7.31 -11.68 2.40
CA LEU A 249 -8.62 -12.25 2.66
C LEU A 249 -9.15 -13.01 1.42
N ARG A 250 -10.01 -14.02 1.67
CA ARG A 250 -10.91 -14.55 0.65
C ARG A 250 -12.18 -13.70 0.60
N TRP A 251 -12.82 -13.66 -0.55
CA TRP A 251 -14.09 -12.94 -0.71
C TRP A 251 -15.25 -13.52 0.13
N ASP A 252 -15.18 -14.79 0.45
CA ASP A 252 -16.21 -15.48 1.26
C ASP A 252 -16.08 -15.26 2.78
N GLU A 253 -15.02 -14.62 3.22
CA GLU A 253 -14.78 -14.33 4.64
C GLU A 253 -14.76 -12.82 4.98
N VAL A 254 -14.83 -11.93 3.96
CA VAL A 254 -14.70 -10.48 4.16
C VAL A 254 -15.77 -9.94 5.12
N ASP A 255 -16.97 -10.52 5.13
CA ASP A 255 -18.07 -10.13 6.00
C ASP A 255 -17.91 -10.62 7.46
N ASP A 256 -17.11 -11.67 7.67
CA ASP A 256 -17.00 -12.38 8.96
C ASP A 256 -15.77 -11.96 9.78
N VAL A 257 -14.93 -11.06 9.27
CA VAL A 257 -13.67 -10.66 9.91
C VAL A 257 -13.60 -9.15 10.12
N GLU A 258 -12.76 -8.75 11.08
CA GLU A 258 -12.40 -7.35 11.28
C GLU A 258 -10.88 -7.16 11.23
N PRO A 259 -10.37 -5.96 10.85
CA PRO A 259 -8.93 -5.70 10.80
C PRO A 259 -8.20 -6.00 12.12
N ARG A 260 -8.87 -5.84 13.26
CA ARG A 260 -8.32 -6.11 14.59
C ARG A 260 -8.11 -7.61 14.90
N ASP A 261 -8.70 -8.51 14.11
CA ASP A 261 -8.53 -9.96 14.27
C ASP A 261 -7.14 -10.41 13.83
N PHE A 262 -6.44 -9.56 13.06
CA PHE A 262 -5.15 -9.86 12.46
C PHE A 262 -4.05 -8.96 13.04
N ASP A 263 -3.23 -9.56 13.90
CA ASP A 263 -2.04 -8.93 14.46
C ASP A 263 -0.81 -9.86 14.31
N ILE A 264 0.34 -9.43 14.81
CA ILE A 264 1.59 -10.21 14.70
C ILE A 264 1.53 -11.53 15.49
N ARG A 265 0.52 -11.80 16.34
CA ARG A 265 0.32 -13.04 17.08
C ARG A 265 -0.69 -13.97 16.43
N THR A 266 -1.77 -13.42 15.88
CA THR A 266 -2.85 -14.22 15.28
C THR A 266 -2.54 -14.64 13.86
N MET A 267 -1.91 -13.74 13.09
CA MET A 267 -1.62 -13.97 11.67
C MET A 267 -0.66 -15.15 11.40
N PRO A 268 0.39 -15.43 12.18
CA PRO A 268 1.23 -16.60 11.98
C PRO A 268 0.47 -17.93 12.01
N ARG A 269 -0.45 -18.09 12.97
CA ARG A 269 -1.30 -19.28 13.02
C ARG A 269 -2.21 -19.38 11.80
N ARG A 270 -2.88 -18.28 11.44
CA ARG A 270 -3.70 -18.24 10.23
C ARG A 270 -2.88 -18.60 8.99
N PHE A 271 -1.69 -18.03 8.83
CA PHE A 271 -0.82 -18.31 7.69
C PHE A 271 -0.42 -19.79 7.62
N ALA A 272 -0.15 -20.42 8.77
CA ALA A 272 0.15 -21.86 8.84
C ALA A 272 -1.07 -22.73 8.46
N GLU A 273 -2.29 -22.27 8.75
CA GLU A 273 -3.54 -22.99 8.46
C GLU A 273 -3.99 -22.87 7.02
N VAL A 274 -3.91 -21.66 6.43
CA VAL A 274 -4.51 -21.37 5.11
C VAL A 274 -3.51 -20.93 4.04
N GLY A 275 -2.23 -20.71 4.39
CA GLY A 275 -1.20 -20.23 3.49
C GLY A 275 -1.35 -18.78 3.07
N ASP A 276 -0.70 -18.40 1.98
CA ASP A 276 -0.86 -17.07 1.36
C ASP A 276 -2.12 -17.05 0.48
N LEU A 277 -3.14 -16.34 0.93
CA LEU A 277 -4.41 -16.20 0.19
C LEU A 277 -4.29 -15.35 -1.08
N HIS A 278 -3.16 -14.71 -1.31
CA HIS A 278 -2.84 -14.01 -2.53
C HIS A 278 -1.85 -14.80 -3.43
N ALA A 279 -1.55 -16.06 -3.11
CA ALA A 279 -0.53 -16.85 -3.82
C ALA A 279 -0.81 -16.95 -5.32
N ASP A 280 -2.08 -17.09 -5.71
CA ASP A 280 -2.50 -17.21 -7.10
C ASP A 280 -2.52 -15.90 -7.89
N MET A 281 -2.30 -14.73 -7.25
CA MET A 281 -2.27 -13.44 -7.96
C MET A 281 -1.24 -13.42 -9.09
N ASP A 282 -0.04 -13.99 -8.84
CA ASP A 282 1.07 -13.97 -9.80
C ASP A 282 0.79 -14.88 -11.03
N GLU A 283 -0.26 -15.70 -11.01
CA GLU A 283 -0.71 -16.56 -12.12
C GLU A 283 -1.67 -15.81 -13.08
N HIS A 284 -2.07 -14.59 -12.74
CA HIS A 284 -3.04 -13.79 -13.47
C HIS A 284 -2.44 -12.46 -13.93
N ALA A 285 -2.90 -11.99 -15.09
CA ALA A 285 -2.62 -10.66 -15.60
C ALA A 285 -3.80 -10.20 -16.45
N PHE A 286 -4.59 -9.27 -15.94
CA PHE A 286 -5.82 -8.80 -16.59
C PHE A 286 -5.54 -7.57 -17.45
N ARG A 287 -6.40 -7.33 -18.43
CA ARG A 287 -6.34 -6.15 -19.28
C ARG A 287 -7.25 -5.05 -18.77
N LEU A 288 -6.79 -3.79 -18.84
CA LEU A 288 -7.55 -2.63 -18.37
C LEU A 288 -8.45 -1.99 -19.45
N ASP A 289 -8.54 -2.59 -20.66
CA ASP A 289 -9.26 -1.99 -21.78
C ASP A 289 -10.70 -1.61 -21.43
N GLY A 290 -11.42 -2.46 -20.68
CA GLY A 290 -12.80 -2.19 -20.26
C GLY A 290 -12.95 -0.96 -19.36
N LEU A 291 -12.08 -0.81 -18.36
CA LEU A 291 -12.09 0.37 -17.49
C LEU A 291 -11.59 1.64 -18.20
N LEU A 292 -10.65 1.51 -19.12
CA LEU A 292 -10.18 2.64 -19.94
C LEU A 292 -11.23 3.09 -20.96
N GLU A 293 -12.05 2.17 -21.48
CA GLU A 293 -13.20 2.52 -22.29
C GLU A 293 -14.27 3.25 -21.48
N LEU A 294 -14.53 2.79 -20.24
CA LEU A 294 -15.41 3.47 -19.30
C LEU A 294 -14.89 4.90 -19.02
N ALA A 295 -13.58 5.07 -18.78
CA ALA A 295 -12.97 6.40 -18.60
C ALA A 295 -13.19 7.32 -19.80
N ARG A 296 -13.07 6.78 -21.04
CA ARG A 296 -13.33 7.55 -22.27
C ARG A 296 -14.79 7.95 -22.40
N ARG A 297 -15.73 7.08 -22.06
CA ARG A 297 -17.15 7.42 -22.03
C ARG A 297 -17.45 8.50 -21.01
N ASP A 298 -16.90 8.39 -19.80
CA ASP A 298 -17.03 9.42 -18.76
C ASP A 298 -16.56 10.78 -19.26
N GLU A 299 -15.44 10.84 -19.98
CA GLU A 299 -14.89 12.07 -20.56
C GLU A 299 -15.76 12.64 -21.66
N HIS A 300 -16.22 11.80 -22.60
CA HIS A 300 -16.92 12.27 -23.82
C HIS A 300 -18.42 12.46 -23.62
N GLU A 301 -19.09 11.61 -22.83
CA GLU A 301 -20.54 11.63 -22.68
C GLU A 301 -20.99 12.39 -21.43
N HIS A 302 -20.12 12.46 -20.40
CA HIS A 302 -20.44 13.07 -19.12
C HIS A 302 -19.55 14.27 -18.78
N GLU A 303 -18.61 14.65 -19.65
CA GLU A 303 -17.65 15.74 -19.46
C GLU A 303 -16.79 15.56 -18.18
N LEU A 304 -16.58 14.32 -17.74
CA LEU A 304 -15.84 13.95 -16.54
C LEU A 304 -14.37 13.64 -16.88
N GLY A 305 -13.52 14.66 -16.87
CA GLY A 305 -12.07 14.52 -17.04
C GLY A 305 -11.35 13.86 -15.85
N ASP A 306 -10.02 13.94 -15.83
CA ASP A 306 -9.19 13.42 -14.73
C ASP A 306 -9.50 14.13 -13.40
N LEU A 307 -9.43 13.36 -12.32
CA LEU A 307 -9.55 13.89 -10.96
C LEU A 307 -8.21 14.50 -10.48
N PRO A 308 -8.20 15.37 -9.46
CA PRO A 308 -7.00 16.05 -8.98
C PRO A 308 -5.87 15.09 -8.58
N TYR A 309 -4.64 15.46 -8.92
CA TYR A 309 -3.41 14.75 -8.56
C TYR A 309 -2.64 15.52 -7.48
N PRO A 310 -2.26 14.88 -6.34
CA PRO A 310 -1.76 15.60 -5.17
C PRO A 310 -0.61 16.59 -5.37
N PRO A 311 0.43 16.33 -6.18
CA PRO A 311 1.51 17.30 -6.34
C PRO A 311 1.09 18.62 -7.02
N GLU A 312 -0.01 18.61 -7.75
CA GLU A 312 -0.46 19.72 -8.60
C GLU A 312 -1.55 20.57 -7.96
N TYR A 313 -2.26 20.00 -6.98
CA TYR A 313 -3.44 20.63 -6.38
C TYR A 313 -3.25 20.92 -4.89
N PRO A 314 -3.76 22.04 -4.37
CA PRO A 314 -3.85 22.28 -2.92
C PRO A 314 -4.82 21.27 -2.27
N LYS A 315 -4.82 21.21 -0.94
CA LYS A 315 -5.75 20.36 -0.19
C LYS A 315 -7.20 20.82 -0.34
N MET A 316 -7.40 22.13 -0.25
CA MET A 316 -8.67 22.81 -0.34
C MET A 316 -8.59 23.95 -1.35
N PRO A 317 -9.73 24.40 -1.93
CA PRO A 317 -9.77 25.64 -2.68
C PRO A 317 -9.19 26.78 -1.84
N GLY A 318 -8.17 27.47 -2.38
CA GLY A 318 -7.49 28.57 -1.68
C GLY A 318 -6.31 28.18 -0.79
N GLU A 319 -6.08 26.88 -0.50
CA GLU A 319 -4.86 26.45 0.18
C GLU A 319 -3.64 26.53 -0.72
N PRO A 320 -2.45 26.90 -0.20
CA PRO A 320 -1.24 26.92 -0.96
C PRO A 320 -0.84 25.51 -1.41
N LYS A 321 -0.18 25.39 -2.58
CA LYS A 321 0.38 24.12 -3.05
C LYS A 321 1.34 23.55 -2.00
N ARG A 322 1.32 22.23 -1.84
CA ARG A 322 2.25 21.53 -0.92
C ARG A 322 3.69 21.77 -1.36
N VAL A 323 4.49 22.37 -0.49
CA VAL A 323 5.93 22.52 -0.68
C VAL A 323 6.62 21.29 -0.10
N GLN A 324 7.62 20.76 -0.82
CA GLN A 324 8.42 19.66 -0.27
C GLN A 324 9.24 20.14 0.94
N PRO A 325 9.34 19.34 2.03
CA PRO A 325 10.01 19.75 3.27
C PRO A 325 11.44 20.31 3.06
N SER A 326 12.18 19.78 2.08
CA SER A 326 13.52 20.24 1.73
C SER A 326 13.56 21.64 1.08
N ARG A 327 12.44 22.14 0.58
CA ARG A 327 12.32 23.52 0.03
C ARG A 327 11.78 24.49 1.07
N ALA A 328 10.86 24.06 1.93
CA ALA A 328 10.36 24.86 3.05
C ALA A 328 11.50 25.31 3.97
N ARG A 329 12.44 24.42 4.33
CA ARG A 329 13.61 24.76 5.16
C ARG A 329 14.55 25.80 4.55
N LYS A 330 14.60 25.95 3.22
CA LYS A 330 15.45 26.96 2.55
C LYS A 330 14.82 28.35 2.48
N GLU A 331 13.49 28.43 2.60
CA GLU A 331 12.79 29.72 2.62
C GLU A 331 12.80 30.34 4.03
N ASP A 332 12.75 29.49 5.08
CA ASP A 332 12.84 29.95 6.48
C ASP A 332 14.26 30.41 6.87
N GLU A 333 15.33 29.89 6.23
CA GLU A 333 16.71 30.31 6.46
C GLU A 333 17.10 31.58 5.69
N GLY A 334 16.29 32.01 4.71
CA GLY A 334 16.53 33.22 3.88
C GLY A 334 15.82 34.49 4.35
N GLY A 335 15.04 34.42 5.44
CA GLY A 335 14.19 35.51 5.90
C GLY A 335 14.71 36.36 7.06
N THR A 336 15.99 36.20 7.45
CA THR A 336 16.64 37.06 8.46
C THR A 336 17.98 37.57 7.94
N ALA A 337 17.94 38.66 7.22
CA ALA A 337 19.06 39.60 7.03
C ALA A 337 18.51 41.04 6.90
#